data_8cc65d3178ae28c66454ed8d1e9b3c36
#
_entry.id   8cc65d3178ae28c66454ed8d1e9b3c36
#
_cell.length_a   1.000
_cell.length_b   1.000
_cell.length_c   1.000
_cell.angle_alpha   90.00
_cell.angle_beta   90.00
_cell.angle_gamma   90.00
#
_symmetry.space_group_name_H-M   'P 1'
#
loop_
_entity.id
_entity.type
_entity.pdbx_description
1 polymer ?
#
loop_
_entity_poly.entity_id
_entity_poly.type
_entity_poly.pdbx_seq_one_letter_code
_entity_poly.pdbx_strand_id
1 'polypeptide(L)'
;MPDDLPGCEIPADLIRFDRPLFHLARQLGAAESIDIVAIGSSSTAGEGTIAPYPGRLEKALRLRFPGRTINVINNGKGGEEAPEEFRRFDQDVIAQRPVFTIWQIGTNAIFHDGYDLDDVAAAIEAGLKRLGGCATDVVLMDLQYAPAILVPGKIAGTERMVKLIDEIAKKTGVKVYRRFALMRHWNKDSNIPIEQMINQDDGQHLHQSEWCTNCIVRALDVLIADAVARAYPIIADR
;
A
#
# COMPACT_ATOMS: atom_id res chain seq x y z
N MET A 1 8.80 12.24 -11.79
CA MET A 1 8.78 10.93 -12.50
C MET A 1 8.44 11.21 -13.95
N PRO A 2 8.90 10.42 -14.92
CA PRO A 2 8.41 10.56 -16.29
C PRO A 2 6.89 10.36 -16.26
N ASP A 3 6.14 11.31 -16.81
CA ASP A 3 4.67 11.27 -16.86
C ASP A 3 4.15 10.13 -17.76
N ASP A 4 5.03 9.45 -18.46
CA ASP A 4 4.74 8.43 -19.46
C ASP A 4 5.52 7.14 -19.20
N LEU A 5 4.97 6.31 -18.30
CA LEU A 5 5.39 4.91 -18.18
C LEU A 5 4.47 4.08 -19.09
N PRO A 6 4.94 3.60 -20.24
CA PRO A 6 4.10 2.84 -21.17
C PRO A 6 3.41 1.68 -20.47
N GLY A 7 2.09 1.54 -20.68
CA GLY A 7 1.27 0.47 -20.10
C GLY A 7 0.92 0.63 -18.62
N CYS A 8 1.32 1.71 -17.96
CA CYS A 8 1.01 1.99 -16.57
C CYS A 8 -0.36 2.71 -16.44
N GLU A 9 -1.42 2.09 -16.91
CA GLU A 9 -2.76 2.64 -16.80
C GLU A 9 -3.25 2.63 -15.34
N ILE A 10 -4.02 3.65 -14.97
CA ILE A 10 -4.56 3.82 -13.62
C ILE A 10 -6.08 3.99 -13.71
N PRO A 11 -6.85 2.89 -13.80
CA PRO A 11 -8.30 2.95 -13.90
C PRO A 11 -8.91 3.51 -12.61
N ALA A 12 -9.56 4.65 -12.69
CA ALA A 12 -10.08 5.36 -11.52
C ALA A 12 -11.19 4.59 -10.78
N ASP A 13 -11.97 3.79 -11.50
CA ASP A 13 -13.00 2.91 -10.95
C ASP A 13 -12.41 1.74 -10.16
N LEU A 14 -11.22 1.30 -10.50
CA LEU A 14 -10.55 0.17 -9.86
C LEU A 14 -9.86 0.55 -8.54
N ILE A 15 -9.26 1.76 -8.47
CA ILE A 15 -8.33 2.11 -7.38
C ILE A 15 -8.70 3.36 -6.60
N ARG A 16 -9.85 3.98 -6.85
CA ARG A 16 -10.26 5.19 -6.12
C ARG A 16 -10.48 4.89 -4.64
N PHE A 17 -9.93 5.75 -3.76
CA PHE A 17 -10.26 5.69 -2.34
C PHE A 17 -11.69 6.20 -2.08
N ASP A 18 -12.50 5.41 -1.40
CA ASP A 18 -13.91 5.75 -1.12
C ASP A 18 -14.05 6.99 -0.25
N ARG A 19 -13.06 7.28 0.57
CA ARG A 19 -13.06 8.41 1.53
C ARG A 19 -11.83 9.30 1.37
N PRO A 20 -11.97 10.62 1.65
CA PRO A 20 -10.85 11.56 1.67
C PRO A 20 -9.78 11.21 2.72
N LEU A 21 -8.57 11.77 2.56
CA LEU A 21 -7.45 11.72 3.51
C LEU A 21 -7.46 13.01 4.36
N PHE A 22 -8.23 13.02 5.45
CA PHE A 22 -8.47 14.23 6.24
C PHE A 22 -7.28 14.69 7.07
N HIS A 23 -6.57 13.74 7.72
CA HIS A 23 -5.40 14.06 8.53
C HIS A 23 -4.26 14.58 7.66
N LEU A 24 -3.99 13.90 6.55
CA LEU A 24 -2.98 14.32 5.59
C LEU A 24 -3.30 15.69 4.99
N ALA A 25 -4.54 15.91 4.53
CA ALA A 25 -4.95 17.18 3.93
C ALA A 25 -4.83 18.34 4.93
N ARG A 26 -5.26 18.15 6.18
CA ARG A 26 -5.12 19.14 7.23
C ARG A 26 -3.65 19.51 7.47
N GLN A 27 -2.79 18.51 7.55
CA GLN A 27 -1.37 18.72 7.81
C GLN A 27 -0.66 19.39 6.62
N LEU A 28 -1.03 19.03 5.40
CA LEU A 28 -0.56 19.71 4.19
C LEU A 28 -0.93 21.20 4.16
N GLY A 29 -2.07 21.58 4.78
CA GLY A 29 -2.48 22.98 4.93
C GLY A 29 -1.79 23.74 6.07
N ALA A 30 -1.33 23.05 7.12
CA ALA A 30 -0.95 23.67 8.39
C ALA A 30 0.53 23.51 8.79
N ALA A 31 1.22 22.46 8.33
CA ALA A 31 2.56 22.11 8.80
C ALA A 31 3.60 22.13 7.67
N GLU A 32 4.84 22.48 8.02
CA GLU A 32 5.98 22.43 7.10
C GLU A 32 6.52 21.02 6.91
N SER A 33 6.44 20.17 7.95
CA SER A 33 6.92 18.78 7.94
C SER A 33 5.78 17.80 8.16
N ILE A 34 5.79 16.70 7.40
CA ILE A 34 4.74 15.68 7.34
C ILE A 34 5.40 14.33 7.35
N ASP A 35 5.07 13.52 8.34
CA ASP A 35 5.56 12.15 8.45
C ASP A 35 4.47 11.15 8.03
N ILE A 36 4.85 10.27 7.11
CA ILE A 36 4.07 9.15 6.60
C ILE A 36 4.81 7.88 6.98
N VAL A 37 4.13 6.88 7.50
CA VAL A 37 4.73 5.57 7.77
C VAL A 37 4.27 4.56 6.74
N ALA A 38 5.22 3.84 6.16
CA ALA A 38 4.99 2.64 5.37
C ALA A 38 5.46 1.43 6.19
N ILE A 39 4.54 0.57 6.59
CA ILE A 39 4.79 -0.67 7.30
C ILE A 39 4.35 -1.85 6.45
N GLY A 40 5.05 -2.97 6.51
CA GLY A 40 4.81 -4.14 5.68
C GLY A 40 6.00 -5.07 5.61
N SER A 41 5.97 -5.98 4.66
CA SER A 41 6.99 -7.01 4.43
C SER A 41 8.12 -6.56 3.48
N SER A 42 8.73 -7.51 2.76
CA SER A 42 9.82 -7.27 1.78
C SER A 42 9.45 -6.29 0.67
N SER A 43 8.21 -6.27 0.19
CA SER A 43 7.75 -5.29 -0.81
C SER A 43 7.83 -3.84 -0.30
N THR A 44 7.72 -3.64 1.03
CA THR A 44 7.88 -2.34 1.67
C THR A 44 9.34 -2.08 2.06
N ALA A 45 10.02 -3.08 2.63
CA ALA A 45 11.42 -2.97 3.04
C ALA A 45 12.37 -2.68 1.88
N GLY A 46 12.11 -3.32 0.76
CA GLY A 46 12.99 -3.44 -0.41
C GLY A 46 13.62 -4.82 -0.47
N GLU A 47 13.76 -5.36 -1.67
CA GLU A 47 14.36 -6.65 -1.93
C GLU A 47 15.32 -6.55 -3.11
N GLY A 48 16.50 -7.14 -2.96
CA GLY A 48 17.53 -7.13 -4.00
C GLY A 48 18.03 -5.73 -4.34
N THR A 49 18.17 -5.44 -5.62
CA THR A 49 18.72 -4.16 -6.14
C THR A 49 17.65 -3.11 -6.43
N ILE A 50 16.37 -3.48 -6.35
CA ILE A 50 15.26 -2.58 -6.68
C ILE A 50 14.92 -1.72 -5.47
N ALA A 51 15.08 -0.40 -5.62
CA ALA A 51 14.71 0.54 -4.57
C ALA A 51 13.22 0.47 -4.26
N PRO A 52 12.83 0.32 -2.97
CA PRO A 52 11.46 0.10 -2.56
C PRO A 52 10.57 1.32 -2.79
N TYR A 53 9.24 1.09 -2.83
CA TYR A 53 8.26 2.13 -3.12
C TYR A 53 8.24 3.30 -2.12
N PRO A 54 8.50 3.17 -0.80
CA PRO A 54 8.36 4.30 0.12
C PRO A 54 9.25 5.49 -0.22
N GLY A 55 10.53 5.26 -0.51
CA GLY A 55 11.45 6.34 -0.89
C GLY A 55 11.14 6.98 -2.26
N ARG A 56 10.53 6.22 -3.18
CA ARG A 56 10.03 6.75 -4.46
C ARG A 56 8.77 7.58 -4.25
N LEU A 57 7.86 7.13 -3.38
CA LEU A 57 6.64 7.84 -3.02
C LEU A 57 6.98 9.17 -2.34
N GLU A 58 7.97 9.20 -1.45
CA GLU A 58 8.47 10.42 -0.83
C GLU A 58 8.85 11.47 -1.90
N LYS A 59 9.65 11.07 -2.88
CA LYS A 59 10.07 11.94 -3.98
C LYS A 59 8.86 12.44 -4.80
N ALA A 60 7.91 11.56 -5.09
CA ALA A 60 6.71 11.91 -5.85
C ALA A 60 5.84 12.93 -5.09
N LEU A 61 5.60 12.69 -3.80
CA LEU A 61 4.78 13.56 -2.98
C LEU A 61 5.44 14.94 -2.73
N ARG A 62 6.76 14.99 -2.59
CA ARG A 62 7.49 16.28 -2.51
C ARG A 62 7.35 17.11 -3.79
N LEU A 63 7.33 16.47 -4.95
CA LEU A 63 7.06 17.14 -6.23
C LEU A 63 5.60 17.58 -6.34
N ARG A 64 4.68 16.76 -5.87
CA ARG A 64 3.23 17.01 -5.89
C ARG A 64 2.81 18.17 -4.98
N PHE A 65 3.44 18.27 -3.80
CA PHE A 65 3.13 19.25 -2.78
C PHE A 65 4.35 20.14 -2.49
N PRO A 66 4.72 21.04 -3.42
CA PRO A 66 5.91 21.87 -3.29
C PRO A 66 5.81 22.76 -2.05
N GLY A 67 6.95 23.00 -1.41
CA GLY A 67 7.04 23.80 -0.17
C GLY A 67 6.71 23.01 1.10
N ARG A 68 6.50 21.68 1.01
CA ARG A 68 6.33 20.78 2.16
C ARG A 68 7.49 19.81 2.27
N THR A 69 7.98 19.61 3.49
CA THR A 69 8.92 18.51 3.80
C THR A 69 8.09 17.28 4.09
N ILE A 70 8.07 16.32 3.17
CA ILE A 70 7.37 15.07 3.33
C ILE A 70 8.39 13.96 3.54
N ASN A 71 8.25 13.20 4.62
CA ASN A 71 9.08 12.04 4.94
C ASN A 71 8.21 10.79 4.85
N VAL A 72 8.67 9.78 4.12
CA VAL A 72 8.04 8.46 4.09
C VAL A 72 8.96 7.48 4.81
N ILE A 73 8.68 7.23 6.08
CA ILE A 73 9.44 6.36 6.96
C ILE A 73 9.17 4.91 6.56
N ASN A 74 10.20 4.22 6.11
CA ASN A 74 10.11 2.82 5.71
C ASN A 74 10.34 1.90 6.89
N ASN A 75 9.29 1.30 7.41
CA ASN A 75 9.29 0.30 8.47
C ASN A 75 8.88 -1.09 7.95
N GLY A 76 9.26 -1.42 6.71
CA GLY A 76 9.14 -2.77 6.16
C GLY A 76 10.15 -3.73 6.77
N LYS A 77 9.75 -5.00 6.94
CA LYS A 77 10.64 -6.11 7.31
C LYS A 77 10.30 -7.35 6.49
N GLY A 78 11.31 -7.86 5.76
CA GLY A 78 11.13 -9.03 4.91
C GLY A 78 10.57 -10.25 5.66
N GLY A 79 9.65 -10.98 5.02
CA GLY A 79 9.06 -12.21 5.55
C GLY A 79 7.94 -12.02 6.57
N GLU A 80 7.70 -10.81 7.08
CA GLU A 80 6.62 -10.55 8.04
C GLU A 80 5.24 -10.52 7.35
N GLU A 81 4.20 -10.77 8.13
CA GLU A 81 2.79 -10.61 7.79
C GLU A 81 2.07 -9.84 8.91
N ALA A 82 0.80 -9.55 8.75
CA ALA A 82 0.02 -8.72 9.66
C ALA A 82 0.17 -9.07 11.16
N PRO A 83 0.24 -10.34 11.61
CA PRO A 83 0.47 -10.66 13.03
C PRO A 83 1.82 -10.17 13.56
N GLU A 84 2.90 -10.31 12.78
CA GLU A 84 4.24 -9.84 13.17
C GLU A 84 4.32 -8.33 13.14
N GLU A 85 3.77 -7.71 12.10
CA GLU A 85 3.74 -6.27 11.89
C GLU A 85 2.95 -5.57 13.00
N PHE A 86 1.80 -6.14 13.39
CA PHE A 86 0.97 -5.61 14.49
C PHE A 86 1.71 -5.59 15.83
N ARG A 87 2.53 -6.59 16.14
CA ARG A 87 3.32 -6.63 17.40
C ARG A 87 4.28 -5.45 17.55
N ARG A 88 4.69 -4.82 16.45
CA ARG A 88 5.62 -3.69 16.46
C ARG A 88 4.96 -2.33 16.17
N PHE A 89 3.63 -2.26 16.09
CA PHE A 89 2.90 -1.01 15.80
C PHE A 89 3.22 0.12 16.76
N ASP A 90 3.36 -0.16 18.05
CA ASP A 90 3.60 0.89 19.05
C ASP A 90 4.93 1.61 18.77
N GLN A 91 5.99 0.89 18.41
CA GLN A 91 7.30 1.44 18.10
C GLN A 91 7.39 1.99 16.68
N ASP A 92 6.94 1.21 15.71
CA ASP A 92 7.23 1.46 14.29
C ASP A 92 6.17 2.34 13.61
N VAL A 93 4.99 2.51 14.24
CA VAL A 93 3.93 3.38 13.70
C VAL A 93 3.55 4.46 14.71
N ILE A 94 3.06 4.08 15.90
CA ILE A 94 2.42 5.04 16.81
C ILE A 94 3.42 6.02 17.40
N ALA A 95 4.62 5.57 17.77
CA ALA A 95 5.68 6.43 18.28
C ALA A 95 6.16 7.46 17.24
N GLN A 96 6.02 7.17 15.94
CA GLN A 96 6.36 8.08 14.84
C GLN A 96 5.31 9.17 14.62
N ARG A 97 4.10 9.04 15.20
CA ARG A 97 2.98 9.99 15.07
C ARG A 97 2.66 10.38 13.62
N PRO A 98 2.57 9.41 12.68
CA PRO A 98 2.34 9.73 11.28
C PRO A 98 0.95 10.31 11.08
N VAL A 99 0.81 11.20 10.13
CA VAL A 99 -0.49 11.69 9.67
C VAL A 99 -1.13 10.78 8.63
N PHE A 100 -0.33 9.89 8.05
CA PHE A 100 -0.77 8.89 7.09
C PHE A 100 0.04 7.60 7.24
N THR A 101 -0.66 6.48 7.28
CA THR A 101 -0.05 5.14 7.40
C THR A 101 -0.46 4.28 6.21
N ILE A 102 0.52 3.72 5.52
CA ILE A 102 0.33 2.68 4.50
C ILE A 102 0.74 1.35 5.12
N TRP A 103 -0.20 0.42 5.22
CA TRP A 103 0.04 -0.92 5.78
C TRP A 103 -0.11 -1.97 4.69
N GLN A 104 1.01 -2.57 4.27
CA GLN A 104 1.05 -3.60 3.22
C GLN A 104 0.97 -4.98 3.84
N ILE A 105 0.00 -5.80 3.39
CA ILE A 105 -0.41 -7.06 4.01
C ILE A 105 -0.84 -8.12 2.99
N GLY A 106 -0.95 -9.36 3.46
CA GLY A 106 -1.66 -10.46 2.83
C GLY A 106 -0.82 -11.32 1.89
N THR A 107 0.33 -10.85 1.41
CA THR A 107 1.12 -11.63 0.45
C THR A 107 1.81 -12.82 1.10
N ASN A 108 2.44 -12.63 2.25
CA ASN A 108 3.18 -13.68 2.95
C ASN A 108 2.25 -14.71 3.60
N ALA A 109 1.01 -14.34 3.93
CA ALA A 109 -0.02 -15.26 4.36
C ALA A 109 -0.32 -16.38 3.33
N ILE A 110 -0.05 -16.09 2.05
CA ILE A 110 -0.23 -17.04 0.96
C ILE A 110 1.10 -17.65 0.51
N PHE A 111 2.15 -16.83 0.49
CA PHE A 111 3.47 -17.28 0.00
C PHE A 111 4.10 -18.31 0.93
N HIS A 112 4.10 -18.05 2.24
CA HIS A 112 4.62 -18.97 3.25
C HIS A 112 3.53 -19.94 3.72
N ASP A 113 3.93 -21.15 4.02
CA ASP A 113 3.06 -22.11 4.71
C ASP A 113 2.96 -21.77 6.20
N GLY A 114 1.84 -22.16 6.82
CA GLY A 114 1.65 -22.06 8.28
C GLY A 114 0.86 -20.85 8.77
N TYR A 115 0.47 -19.92 7.89
CA TYR A 115 -0.50 -18.87 8.27
C TYR A 115 -1.93 -19.37 8.16
N ASP A 116 -2.73 -19.16 9.21
CA ASP A 116 -4.19 -19.20 9.13
C ASP A 116 -4.71 -17.84 8.68
N LEU A 117 -5.52 -17.82 7.63
CA LEU A 117 -6.00 -16.57 7.04
C LEU A 117 -6.99 -15.83 7.97
N ASP A 118 -7.70 -16.53 8.83
CA ASP A 118 -8.61 -15.92 9.80
C ASP A 118 -7.82 -15.28 10.95
N ASP A 119 -6.69 -15.87 11.37
CA ASP A 119 -5.78 -15.26 12.34
C ASP A 119 -5.10 -14.00 11.75
N VAL A 120 -4.71 -14.05 10.48
CA VAL A 120 -4.19 -12.87 9.76
C VAL A 120 -5.25 -11.77 9.69
N ALA A 121 -6.49 -12.11 9.34
CA ALA A 121 -7.61 -11.16 9.31
C ALA A 121 -7.88 -10.55 10.69
N ALA A 122 -7.84 -11.36 11.75
CA ALA A 122 -7.99 -10.87 13.13
C ALA A 122 -6.87 -9.91 13.54
N ALA A 123 -5.63 -10.16 13.14
CA ALA A 123 -4.50 -9.26 13.37
C ALA A 123 -4.67 -7.93 12.63
N ILE A 124 -5.17 -7.96 11.39
CA ILE A 124 -5.49 -6.74 10.63
C ILE A 124 -6.57 -5.93 11.35
N GLU A 125 -7.68 -6.55 11.76
CA GLU A 125 -8.75 -5.87 12.52
C GLU A 125 -8.22 -5.25 13.82
N ALA A 126 -7.40 -5.99 14.57
CA ALA A 126 -6.78 -5.50 15.81
C ALA A 126 -5.86 -4.30 15.55
N GLY A 127 -5.03 -4.36 14.51
CA GLY A 127 -4.16 -3.26 14.09
C GLY A 127 -4.96 -2.02 13.69
N LEU A 128 -6.00 -2.16 12.89
CA LEU A 128 -6.87 -1.05 12.49
C LEU A 128 -7.59 -0.43 13.69
N LYS A 129 -8.07 -1.25 14.63
CA LYS A 129 -8.65 -0.76 15.89
C LYS A 129 -7.64 0.03 16.70
N ARG A 130 -6.38 -0.42 16.76
CA ARG A 130 -5.30 0.28 17.47
C ARG A 130 -4.98 1.62 16.83
N LEU A 131 -4.94 1.70 15.49
CA LEU A 131 -4.70 2.93 14.74
C LEU A 131 -5.90 3.88 14.76
N GLY A 132 -7.12 3.38 14.93
CA GLY A 132 -8.34 4.20 15.04
C GLY A 132 -8.34 5.19 16.21
N GLY A 133 -7.48 4.99 17.21
CA GLY A 133 -7.23 5.95 18.30
C GLY A 133 -6.18 7.01 17.98
N CYS A 134 -5.55 6.98 16.78
CA CYS A 134 -4.49 7.89 16.37
C CYS A 134 -4.99 8.89 15.35
N ALA A 135 -4.38 10.08 15.32
CA ALA A 135 -4.68 11.13 14.33
C ALA A 135 -3.96 10.83 12.99
N THR A 136 -4.22 9.69 12.40
CA THR A 136 -3.62 9.22 11.14
C THR A 136 -4.69 8.73 10.17
N ASP A 137 -4.56 9.06 8.89
CA ASP A 137 -5.27 8.34 7.84
C ASP A 137 -4.61 6.99 7.63
N VAL A 138 -5.39 5.93 7.37
CA VAL A 138 -4.86 4.59 7.13
C VAL A 138 -5.30 4.08 5.76
N VAL A 139 -4.35 3.49 5.03
CA VAL A 139 -4.59 2.74 3.79
C VAL A 139 -3.98 1.35 3.94
N LEU A 140 -4.77 0.32 3.73
CA LEU A 140 -4.27 -1.03 3.52
C LEU A 140 -3.78 -1.15 2.07
N MET A 141 -2.57 -1.67 1.88
CA MET A 141 -2.09 -2.10 0.57
C MET A 141 -2.22 -3.63 0.51
N ASP A 142 -3.13 -4.12 -0.34
CA ASP A 142 -3.37 -5.55 -0.46
C ASP A 142 -2.24 -6.30 -1.19
N LEU A 143 -2.45 -7.57 -1.49
CA LEU A 143 -1.48 -8.47 -2.09
C LEU A 143 -0.95 -7.93 -3.43
N GLN A 144 0.23 -8.38 -3.81
CA GLN A 144 0.71 -8.24 -5.19
C GLN A 144 0.18 -9.38 -6.06
N TYR A 145 -0.03 -9.12 -7.34
CA TYR A 145 -0.37 -10.13 -8.34
C TYR A 145 0.94 -10.73 -8.88
N ALA A 146 1.40 -11.84 -8.28
CA ALA A 146 2.69 -12.43 -8.57
C ALA A 146 2.59 -13.96 -8.79
N PRO A 147 3.38 -14.55 -9.71
CA PRO A 147 3.34 -15.97 -10.01
C PRO A 147 3.42 -16.89 -8.78
N ALA A 148 4.24 -16.52 -7.81
CA ALA A 148 4.46 -17.28 -6.58
C ALA A 148 3.19 -17.58 -5.75
N ILE A 149 2.16 -16.75 -5.87
CA ILE A 149 0.89 -16.91 -5.15
C ILE A 149 -0.30 -17.22 -6.09
N LEU A 150 -0.04 -17.36 -7.40
CA LEU A 150 -1.06 -17.65 -8.41
C LEU A 150 -1.02 -19.10 -8.89
N VAL A 151 -0.18 -19.95 -8.29
CA VAL A 151 -0.13 -21.39 -8.59
C VAL A 151 -1.41 -22.10 -8.14
N PRO A 152 -1.80 -23.23 -8.75
CA PRO A 152 -3.07 -23.91 -8.48
C PRO A 152 -3.34 -24.18 -7.01
N GLY A 153 -2.32 -24.52 -6.22
CA GLY A 153 -2.46 -24.79 -4.77
C GLY A 153 -2.66 -23.53 -3.90
N LYS A 154 -2.41 -22.32 -4.41
CA LYS A 154 -2.44 -21.08 -3.64
C LYS A 154 -3.52 -20.09 -4.11
N ILE A 155 -4.02 -20.21 -5.34
CA ILE A 155 -4.94 -19.25 -5.94
C ILE A 155 -6.22 -19.06 -5.13
N ALA A 156 -6.80 -20.11 -4.59
CA ALA A 156 -8.01 -20.02 -3.77
C ALA A 156 -7.76 -19.25 -2.45
N GLY A 157 -6.61 -19.47 -1.83
CA GLY A 157 -6.18 -18.71 -0.66
C GLY A 157 -5.93 -17.23 -1.00
N THR A 158 -5.31 -16.97 -2.15
CA THR A 158 -5.08 -15.61 -2.66
C THR A 158 -6.39 -14.84 -2.81
N GLU A 159 -7.37 -15.42 -3.49
CA GLU A 159 -8.69 -14.82 -3.69
C GLU A 159 -9.43 -14.61 -2.36
N ARG A 160 -9.34 -15.59 -1.44
CA ARG A 160 -9.91 -15.46 -0.09
C ARG A 160 -9.27 -14.32 0.68
N MET A 161 -7.94 -14.17 0.66
CA MET A 161 -7.24 -13.11 1.39
C MET A 161 -7.59 -11.72 0.85
N VAL A 162 -7.64 -11.55 -0.49
CA VAL A 162 -8.10 -10.29 -1.11
C VAL A 162 -9.51 -9.94 -0.63
N LYS A 163 -10.42 -10.93 -0.59
CA LYS A 163 -11.80 -10.74 -0.10
C LYS A 163 -11.84 -10.38 1.38
N LEU A 164 -11.08 -11.04 2.24
CA LEU A 164 -11.00 -10.74 3.67
C LEU A 164 -10.53 -9.29 3.91
N ILE A 165 -9.49 -8.84 3.22
CA ILE A 165 -9.01 -7.46 3.32
C ILE A 165 -10.11 -6.46 2.92
N ASP A 166 -10.83 -6.72 1.82
CA ASP A 166 -11.95 -5.88 1.38
C ASP A 166 -13.10 -5.83 2.41
N GLU A 167 -13.46 -6.96 2.99
CA GLU A 167 -14.51 -7.05 4.01
C GLU A 167 -14.12 -6.29 5.28
N ILE A 168 -12.89 -6.45 5.75
CA ILE A 168 -12.34 -5.71 6.90
C ILE A 168 -12.35 -4.20 6.62
N ALA A 169 -11.87 -3.80 5.44
CA ALA A 169 -11.82 -2.40 5.05
C ALA A 169 -13.23 -1.76 5.01
N LYS A 170 -14.21 -2.46 4.46
CA LYS A 170 -15.63 -2.02 4.46
C LYS A 170 -16.18 -1.89 5.89
N LYS A 171 -15.94 -2.88 6.74
CA LYS A 171 -16.38 -2.92 8.14
C LYS A 171 -15.77 -1.78 8.96
N THR A 172 -14.50 -1.48 8.76
CA THR A 172 -13.75 -0.48 9.53
C THR A 172 -13.77 0.91 8.89
N GLY A 173 -14.20 1.03 7.65
CA GLY A 173 -14.19 2.28 6.89
C GLY A 173 -12.81 2.72 6.45
N VAL A 174 -11.82 1.83 6.47
CA VAL A 174 -10.45 2.06 6.03
C VAL A 174 -10.37 1.92 4.50
N LYS A 175 -9.44 2.62 3.89
CA LYS A 175 -9.20 2.60 2.44
C LYS A 175 -8.32 1.42 2.06
N VAL A 176 -8.52 0.88 0.87
CA VAL A 176 -7.64 -0.14 0.29
C VAL A 176 -6.99 0.40 -0.98
N TYR A 177 -5.67 0.34 -1.03
CA TYR A 177 -4.94 0.38 -2.29
C TYR A 177 -4.95 -1.02 -2.89
N ARG A 178 -5.79 -1.23 -3.89
CA ARG A 178 -6.07 -2.51 -4.54
C ARG A 178 -4.94 -2.89 -5.51
N ARG A 179 -3.76 -3.12 -4.94
CA ARG A 179 -2.56 -3.46 -5.70
C ARG A 179 -2.73 -4.74 -6.52
N PHE A 180 -3.36 -5.76 -5.93
CA PHE A 180 -3.66 -7.02 -6.62
C PHE A 180 -4.51 -6.79 -7.86
N ALA A 181 -5.61 -6.07 -7.73
CA ALA A 181 -6.51 -5.79 -8.83
C ALA A 181 -5.84 -4.93 -9.92
N LEU A 182 -5.07 -3.93 -9.52
CA LEU A 182 -4.33 -3.05 -10.43
C LEU A 182 -3.28 -3.81 -11.24
N MET A 183 -2.45 -4.62 -10.58
CA MET A 183 -1.45 -5.44 -11.26
C MET A 183 -2.09 -6.49 -12.17
N ARG A 184 -3.21 -7.09 -11.73
CA ARG A 184 -4.00 -8.01 -12.57
C ARG A 184 -4.53 -7.29 -13.83
N HIS A 185 -5.04 -6.08 -13.70
CA HIS A 185 -5.49 -5.25 -14.82
C HIS A 185 -4.34 -5.02 -15.81
N TRP A 186 -3.16 -4.60 -15.34
CA TRP A 186 -2.02 -4.45 -16.24
C TRP A 186 -1.69 -5.72 -17.02
N ASN A 187 -1.71 -6.87 -16.34
CA ASN A 187 -1.40 -8.14 -17.01
C ASN A 187 -2.50 -8.60 -17.96
N LYS A 188 -3.78 -8.55 -17.56
CA LYS A 188 -4.89 -9.18 -18.29
C LYS A 188 -5.57 -8.26 -19.30
N ASP A 189 -5.69 -7.00 -18.95
CA ASP A 189 -6.46 -6.05 -19.76
C ASP A 189 -5.54 -5.14 -20.60
N SER A 190 -4.41 -4.70 -20.01
CA SER A 190 -3.40 -3.90 -20.73
C SER A 190 -2.33 -4.77 -21.43
N ASN A 191 -2.39 -6.11 -21.32
CA ASN A 191 -1.47 -7.07 -21.93
C ASN A 191 0.01 -6.86 -21.56
N ILE A 192 0.29 -6.36 -20.37
CA ILE A 192 1.66 -6.26 -19.87
C ILE A 192 2.15 -7.65 -19.45
N PRO A 193 3.27 -8.15 -20.01
CA PRO A 193 3.82 -9.45 -19.63
C PRO A 193 4.13 -9.52 -18.14
N ILE A 194 3.85 -10.66 -17.51
CA ILE A 194 4.12 -10.84 -16.08
C ILE A 194 5.63 -10.69 -15.77
N GLU A 195 6.48 -11.05 -16.72
CA GLU A 195 7.94 -10.92 -16.65
C GLU A 195 8.39 -9.45 -16.57
N GLN A 196 7.60 -8.52 -17.12
CA GLN A 196 7.86 -7.09 -16.98
C GLN A 196 7.46 -6.57 -15.60
N MET A 197 6.51 -7.23 -14.95
CA MET A 197 5.96 -6.81 -13.66
C MET A 197 6.75 -7.35 -12.48
N ILE A 198 7.41 -8.50 -12.63
CA ILE A 198 8.13 -9.22 -11.59
C ILE A 198 9.63 -9.12 -11.84
N ASN A 199 10.39 -8.95 -10.78
CA ASN A 199 11.84 -8.93 -10.84
C ASN A 199 12.35 -10.31 -11.30
N GLN A 200 13.07 -10.34 -12.42
CA GLN A 200 13.55 -11.58 -13.01
C GLN A 200 14.74 -12.18 -12.24
N ASP A 201 15.45 -11.37 -11.46
CA ASP A 201 16.53 -11.82 -10.58
C ASP A 201 15.99 -12.37 -9.24
N ASP A 202 14.69 -12.24 -8.99
CA ASP A 202 14.02 -12.82 -7.83
C ASP A 202 13.67 -14.30 -8.10
N GLY A 203 14.49 -15.23 -7.59
CA GLY A 203 14.24 -16.65 -7.70
C GLY A 203 12.93 -17.14 -7.10
N GLN A 204 12.24 -16.32 -6.32
CA GLN A 204 10.92 -16.60 -5.74
C GLN A 204 9.77 -16.23 -6.67
N HIS A 205 10.01 -15.46 -7.73
CA HIS A 205 8.99 -14.91 -8.63
C HIS A 205 7.86 -14.16 -7.89
N LEU A 206 8.23 -13.45 -6.84
CA LEU A 206 7.34 -12.76 -5.91
C LEU A 206 7.46 -11.25 -6.02
N HIS A 207 8.68 -10.71 -5.99
CA HIS A 207 8.91 -9.28 -5.84
C HIS A 207 8.76 -8.51 -7.16
N GLN A 208 8.30 -7.27 -7.04
CA GLN A 208 8.04 -6.40 -8.18
C GLN A 208 9.32 -5.95 -8.90
N SER A 209 9.22 -5.80 -10.20
CA SER A 209 10.25 -5.19 -11.03
C SER A 209 10.38 -3.67 -10.77
N GLU A 210 11.41 -3.07 -11.35
CA GLU A 210 11.60 -1.62 -11.39
C GLU A 210 10.39 -0.91 -12.03
N TRP A 211 9.91 -1.42 -13.17
CA TRP A 211 8.74 -0.90 -13.87
C TRP A 211 7.49 -0.94 -12.98
N CYS A 212 7.19 -2.11 -12.42
CA CYS A 212 6.00 -2.31 -11.59
C CYS A 212 6.02 -1.44 -10.33
N THR A 213 7.18 -1.32 -9.67
CA THR A 213 7.36 -0.45 -8.50
C THR A 213 7.07 1.03 -8.85
N ASN A 214 7.55 1.50 -10.00
CA ASN A 214 7.26 2.86 -10.48
C ASN A 214 5.77 3.07 -10.77
N CYS A 215 5.10 2.09 -11.38
CA CYS A 215 3.65 2.17 -11.66
C CYS A 215 2.83 2.18 -10.35
N ILE A 216 3.21 1.39 -9.35
CA ILE A 216 2.59 1.39 -8.02
C ILE A 216 2.73 2.77 -7.35
N VAL A 217 3.91 3.36 -7.40
CA VAL A 217 4.15 4.70 -6.84
C VAL A 217 3.34 5.76 -7.56
N ARG A 218 3.29 5.73 -8.89
CA ARG A 218 2.47 6.66 -9.67
C ARG A 218 0.98 6.54 -9.31
N ALA A 219 0.48 5.33 -9.17
CA ALA A 219 -0.91 5.11 -8.78
C ALA A 219 -1.19 5.63 -7.36
N LEU A 220 -0.31 5.35 -6.39
CA LEU A 220 -0.41 5.90 -5.03
C LEU A 220 -0.39 7.44 -5.02
N ASP A 221 0.51 8.07 -5.75
CA ASP A 221 0.61 9.52 -5.86
C ASP A 221 -0.70 10.15 -6.38
N VAL A 222 -1.27 9.59 -7.46
CA VAL A 222 -2.56 10.04 -8.02
C VAL A 222 -3.70 9.87 -7.03
N LEU A 223 -3.79 8.71 -6.37
CA LEU A 223 -4.83 8.42 -5.38
C LEU A 223 -4.76 9.33 -4.15
N ILE A 224 -3.56 9.54 -3.64
CA ILE A 224 -3.33 10.43 -2.50
C ILE A 224 -3.73 11.85 -2.87
N ALA A 225 -3.33 12.34 -4.06
CA ALA A 225 -3.67 13.67 -4.53
C ALA A 225 -5.19 13.88 -4.66
N ASP A 226 -5.92 12.92 -5.27
CA ASP A 226 -7.38 12.95 -5.38
C ASP A 226 -8.04 12.96 -4.00
N ALA A 227 -7.61 12.08 -3.10
CA ALA A 227 -8.20 11.96 -1.77
C ALA A 227 -7.93 13.18 -0.88
N VAL A 228 -6.76 13.81 -1.02
CA VAL A 228 -6.42 15.09 -0.38
C VAL A 228 -7.29 16.20 -0.94
N ALA A 229 -7.41 16.32 -2.26
CA ALA A 229 -8.23 17.36 -2.91
C ALA A 229 -9.70 17.30 -2.47
N ARG A 230 -10.26 16.09 -2.33
CA ARG A 230 -11.63 15.88 -1.86
C ARG A 230 -11.83 16.20 -0.37
N ALA A 231 -10.76 16.27 0.42
CA ALA A 231 -10.85 16.63 1.84
C ALA A 231 -10.97 18.14 2.06
N TYR A 232 -10.37 18.99 1.23
CA TYR A 232 -10.31 20.44 1.43
C TYR A 232 -11.67 21.13 1.54
N PRO A 233 -12.67 20.90 0.69
CA PRO A 233 -13.99 21.51 0.84
C PRO A 233 -14.63 21.19 2.19
N ILE A 234 -14.48 19.97 2.68
CA ILE A 234 -15.07 19.49 3.94
C ILE A 234 -14.35 20.09 5.16
N ILE A 235 -13.04 20.37 5.05
CA ILE A 235 -12.25 21.00 6.12
C ILE A 235 -12.56 22.49 6.21
N ALA A 236 -12.79 23.16 5.07
CA ALA A 236 -13.09 24.59 5.01
C ALA A 236 -14.46 24.95 5.59
N ASP A 237 -15.41 24.00 5.59
CA ASP A 237 -16.78 24.19 6.10
C ASP A 237 -16.90 23.92 7.63
N ARG A 238 -15.79 23.64 8.33
CA ARG A 238 -15.75 23.38 9.79
C ARG A 238 -14.95 24.43 10.54
#